data_0ed1a9e095dbe5e1e31b716102549cd8
#
_entry.id   0ed1a9e095dbe5e1e31b716102549cd8
#
_cell.length_a   1.000
_cell.length_b   1.000
_cell.length_c   1.000
_cell.angle_alpha   90.00
_cell.angle_beta   90.00
_cell.angle_gamma   90.00
#
_symmetry.space_group_name_H-M   'P 1'
#
loop_
_entity.id
_entity.type
_entity.pdbx_description
1 polymer ?
#
loop_
_entity_poly.entity_id
_entity_poly.type
_entity_poly.pdbx_seq_one_letter_code
_entity_poly.pdbx_strand_id
1 'polypeptide(L)'
;NAAFQDLKLPFTWDEPLYAELLAIPGGLRRVHHYAMSLGLELSAEQHDQIRDRKRVHYRQRALAGAIRLRPGVERTLGELHKLGIDQWIVTSSGRASVEALFSGQKGLERNFRGIVTADDVRSGKPAPDGYLEAHRRSGYQAGSILTMEDSLAGLQASRAAGLCCLLTPSPWDCLL
;
A
#
# COMPACT_ATOMS: atom_id res chain seq x y z
N ASN A 1 13.47 6.32 -6.62
CA ASN A 1 14.62 6.78 -7.41
C ASN A 1 14.90 5.91 -8.64
N ALA A 2 14.95 4.56 -8.53
CA ALA A 2 15.30 3.69 -9.66
C ALA A 2 14.43 3.94 -10.92
N ALA A 3 13.11 4.11 -10.75
CA ALA A 3 12.22 4.42 -11.87
C ALA A 3 12.53 5.76 -12.55
N PHE A 4 13.00 6.75 -11.78
CA PHE A 4 13.42 8.06 -12.31
C PHE A 4 14.71 7.93 -13.10
N GLN A 5 15.67 7.13 -12.62
CA GLN A 5 16.92 6.84 -13.31
C GLN A 5 16.69 6.14 -14.65
N ASP A 6 15.82 5.11 -14.67
CA ASP A 6 15.44 4.41 -15.91
C ASP A 6 14.91 5.36 -16.97
N LEU A 7 14.14 6.35 -16.55
CA LEU A 7 13.49 7.32 -17.42
C LEU A 7 14.32 8.60 -17.65
N LYS A 8 15.54 8.65 -17.11
CA LYS A 8 16.46 9.79 -17.17
C LYS A 8 15.82 11.11 -16.68
N LEU A 9 14.92 11.00 -15.69
CA LEU A 9 14.33 12.16 -15.05
C LEU A 9 15.32 12.75 -14.03
N PRO A 10 15.42 14.08 -13.90
CA PRO A 10 16.34 14.75 -13.00
C PRO A 10 15.85 14.72 -11.53
N PHE A 11 15.24 13.62 -11.13
CA PHE A 11 14.64 13.48 -9.80
C PHE A 11 15.49 12.57 -8.91
N THR A 12 15.83 13.06 -7.73
CA THR A 12 16.43 12.26 -6.67
C THR A 12 15.76 12.62 -5.36
N TRP A 13 15.05 11.66 -4.76
CA TRP A 13 14.42 11.83 -3.48
C TRP A 13 15.30 11.15 -2.41
N ASP A 14 15.77 11.95 -1.49
CA ASP A 14 16.37 11.48 -0.23
C ASP A 14 15.27 11.18 0.81
N GLU A 15 15.66 10.71 1.97
CA GLU A 15 14.69 10.37 3.03
C GLU A 15 13.92 11.58 3.57
N PRO A 16 14.54 12.74 3.86
CA PRO A 16 13.84 13.93 4.32
C PRO A 16 12.80 14.43 3.32
N LEU A 17 13.18 14.58 2.05
CA LEU A 17 12.26 15.00 1.00
C LEU A 17 11.12 14.00 0.80
N TYR A 18 11.43 12.70 0.87
CA TYR A 18 10.39 11.68 0.75
C TYR A 18 9.39 11.74 1.91
N ALA A 19 9.86 12.00 3.13
CA ALA A 19 8.99 12.19 4.30
C ALA A 19 8.04 13.38 4.11
N GLU A 20 8.52 14.52 3.62
CA GLU A 20 7.68 15.68 3.30
C GLU A 20 6.63 15.34 2.23
N LEU A 21 7.04 14.65 1.18
CA LEU A 21 6.15 14.26 0.08
C LEU A 21 5.09 13.22 0.50
N LEU A 22 5.29 12.49 1.60
CA LEU A 22 4.29 11.54 2.12
C LEU A 22 3.00 12.24 2.58
N ALA A 23 3.03 13.52 2.92
CA ALA A 23 1.83 14.31 3.19
C ALA A 23 0.88 14.36 1.97
N ILE A 24 1.38 14.09 0.76
CA ILE A 24 0.58 14.07 -0.47
C ILE A 24 0.12 12.63 -0.75
N PRO A 25 -1.20 12.33 -0.67
CA PRO A 25 -1.71 11.00 -0.92
C PRO A 25 -1.50 10.56 -2.38
N GLY A 26 -0.95 9.35 -2.57
CA GLY A 26 -0.78 8.74 -3.89
C GLY A 26 0.57 9.04 -4.55
N GLY A 27 1.26 7.97 -4.96
CA GLY A 27 2.63 8.04 -5.47
C GLY A 27 2.80 8.91 -6.72
N LEU A 28 1.85 8.86 -7.67
CA LEU A 28 1.91 9.70 -8.87
C LEU A 28 1.61 11.16 -8.58
N ARG A 29 0.72 11.47 -7.62
CA ARG A 29 0.46 12.84 -7.19
C ARG A 29 1.70 13.48 -6.58
N ARG A 30 2.47 12.71 -5.78
CA ARG A 30 3.76 13.17 -5.25
C ARG A 30 4.76 13.50 -6.35
N VAL A 31 4.85 12.62 -7.36
CA VAL A 31 5.73 12.85 -8.52
C VAL A 31 5.31 14.10 -9.27
N HIS A 32 4.02 14.27 -9.54
CA HIS A 32 3.49 15.45 -10.21
C HIS A 32 3.80 16.74 -9.42
N HIS A 33 3.49 16.73 -8.11
CA HIS A 33 3.77 17.87 -7.22
C HIS A 33 5.25 18.26 -7.24
N TYR A 34 6.13 17.25 -7.12
CA TYR A 34 7.56 17.49 -7.13
C TYR A 34 8.08 17.99 -8.49
N ALA A 35 7.59 17.44 -9.58
CA ALA A 35 7.91 17.94 -10.91
C ALA A 35 7.53 19.42 -11.08
N MET A 36 6.31 19.77 -10.66
CA MET A 36 5.83 21.15 -10.69
C MET A 36 6.68 22.09 -9.83
N SER A 37 7.15 21.66 -8.67
CA SER A 37 8.05 22.47 -7.83
C SER A 37 9.41 22.75 -8.47
N LEU A 38 9.80 21.92 -9.44
CA LEU A 38 11.02 22.12 -10.26
C LEU A 38 10.73 22.86 -11.59
N GLY A 39 9.51 23.32 -11.81
CA GLY A 39 9.11 23.95 -13.07
C GLY A 39 9.00 22.97 -14.24
N LEU A 40 8.85 21.67 -13.97
CA LEU A 40 8.74 20.61 -14.96
C LEU A 40 7.29 20.13 -15.06
N GLU A 41 6.76 20.08 -16.27
CA GLU A 41 5.45 19.50 -16.55
C GLU A 41 5.64 18.10 -17.15
N LEU A 42 5.05 17.09 -16.49
CA LEU A 42 5.10 15.71 -16.95
C LEU A 42 3.84 15.40 -17.76
N SER A 43 4.02 14.80 -18.95
CA SER A 43 2.90 14.31 -19.75
C SER A 43 2.20 13.11 -19.07
N ALA A 44 0.97 12.82 -19.51
CA ALA A 44 0.25 11.62 -19.06
C ALA A 44 1.04 10.33 -19.33
N GLU A 45 1.70 10.27 -20.50
CA GLU A 45 2.54 9.12 -20.86
C GLU A 45 3.73 8.95 -19.90
N GLN A 46 4.40 10.06 -19.54
CA GLN A 46 5.49 10.02 -18.56
C GLN A 46 5.01 9.54 -17.17
N HIS A 47 3.82 9.97 -16.74
CA HIS A 47 3.23 9.46 -15.49
C HIS A 47 2.99 7.96 -15.57
N ASP A 48 2.48 7.44 -16.67
CA ASP A 48 2.25 6.01 -16.87
C ASP A 48 3.58 5.23 -16.89
N GLN A 49 4.58 5.73 -17.58
CA GLN A 49 5.92 5.14 -17.59
C GLN A 49 6.54 5.08 -16.19
N ILE A 50 6.43 6.14 -15.40
CA ILE A 50 6.93 6.17 -14.02
C ILE A 50 6.20 5.13 -13.16
N ARG A 51 4.87 5.05 -13.29
CA ARG A 51 4.06 4.04 -12.58
C ARG A 51 4.53 2.63 -12.91
N ASP A 52 4.72 2.34 -14.19
CA ASP A 52 5.06 1.00 -14.65
C ASP A 52 6.50 0.62 -14.26
N ARG A 53 7.47 1.52 -14.39
CA ARG A 53 8.84 1.30 -13.91
C ARG A 53 8.89 1.07 -12.40
N LYS A 54 8.15 1.86 -11.63
CA LYS A 54 8.02 1.65 -10.17
C LYS A 54 7.47 0.25 -9.85
N ARG A 55 6.45 -0.21 -10.59
CA ARG A 55 5.89 -1.57 -10.41
C ARG A 55 6.91 -2.66 -10.72
N VAL A 56 7.68 -2.51 -11.79
CA VAL A 56 8.76 -3.44 -12.16
C VAL A 56 9.79 -3.55 -11.04
N HIS A 57 10.34 -2.42 -10.58
CA HIS A 57 11.34 -2.39 -9.49
C HIS A 57 10.79 -2.97 -8.18
N TYR A 58 9.54 -2.63 -7.83
CA TYR A 58 8.91 -3.20 -6.66
C TYR A 58 8.82 -4.73 -6.75
N ARG A 59 8.32 -5.25 -7.89
CA ARG A 59 8.19 -6.70 -8.09
C ARG A 59 9.54 -7.42 -8.05
N GLN A 60 10.56 -6.88 -8.68
CA GLN A 60 11.91 -7.45 -8.63
C GLN A 60 12.43 -7.55 -7.20
N ARG A 61 12.30 -6.47 -6.42
CA ARG A 61 12.71 -6.46 -5.02
C ARG A 61 11.87 -7.41 -4.16
N ALA A 62 10.57 -7.47 -4.42
CA ALA A 62 9.67 -8.36 -3.71
C ALA A 62 10.01 -9.83 -3.96
N LEU A 63 10.19 -10.23 -5.23
CA LEU A 63 10.59 -11.58 -5.61
C LEU A 63 11.95 -11.98 -5.02
N ALA A 64 12.89 -11.04 -4.93
CA ALA A 64 14.20 -11.26 -4.31
C ALA A 64 14.17 -11.32 -2.77
N GLY A 65 12.98 -11.20 -2.14
CA GLY A 65 12.85 -11.16 -0.68
C GLY A 65 13.43 -9.90 -0.03
N ALA A 66 13.71 -8.86 -0.82
CA ALA A 66 14.33 -7.62 -0.34
C ALA A 66 13.33 -6.63 0.30
N ILE A 67 12.05 -6.93 0.28
CA ILE A 67 11.02 -6.16 1.00
C ILE A 67 10.91 -6.75 2.40
N ARG A 68 11.31 -5.99 3.40
CA ARG A 68 11.21 -6.42 4.80
C ARG A 68 9.86 -6.03 5.38
N LEU A 69 9.30 -6.92 6.20
CA LEU A 69 8.14 -6.60 7.02
C LEU A 69 8.52 -5.56 8.08
N ARG A 70 7.61 -4.68 8.44
CA ARG A 70 7.80 -3.75 9.56
C ARG A 70 7.97 -4.54 10.87
N PRO A 71 8.73 -3.99 11.83
CA PRO A 71 8.90 -4.63 13.13
C PRO A 71 7.55 -4.97 13.77
N GLY A 72 7.42 -6.18 14.27
CA GLY A 72 6.20 -6.67 14.93
C GLY A 72 5.16 -7.31 14.00
N VAL A 73 5.17 -7.03 12.68
CA VAL A 73 4.16 -7.56 11.75
C VAL A 73 4.14 -9.09 11.75
N GLU A 74 5.29 -9.74 11.57
CA GLU A 74 5.38 -11.19 11.53
C GLU A 74 4.86 -11.83 12.82
N ARG A 75 5.26 -11.27 13.98
CA ARG A 75 4.79 -11.73 15.29
C ARG A 75 3.28 -11.57 15.41
N THR A 76 2.74 -10.39 15.09
CA THR A 76 1.30 -10.12 15.18
C THR A 76 0.48 -11.07 14.30
N LEU A 77 0.89 -11.24 13.04
CA LEU A 77 0.23 -12.18 12.13
C LEU A 77 0.24 -13.61 12.67
N GLY A 78 1.37 -14.06 13.22
CA GLY A 78 1.51 -15.39 13.79
C GLY A 78 0.66 -15.59 15.05
N GLU A 79 0.59 -14.60 15.94
CA GLU A 79 -0.24 -14.70 17.16
C GLU A 79 -1.74 -14.69 16.81
N LEU A 80 -2.18 -13.83 15.90
CA LEU A 80 -3.57 -13.82 15.44
C LEU A 80 -3.95 -15.14 14.76
N HIS A 81 -3.05 -15.70 13.96
CA HIS A 81 -3.26 -17.01 13.34
C HIS A 81 -3.42 -18.13 14.39
N LYS A 82 -2.57 -18.16 15.42
CA LYS A 82 -2.69 -19.14 16.54
C LYS A 82 -4.00 -19.01 17.30
N LEU A 83 -4.54 -17.79 17.41
CA LEU A 83 -5.83 -17.51 18.05
C LEU A 83 -7.03 -17.83 17.15
N GLY A 84 -6.81 -18.32 15.93
CA GLY A 84 -7.88 -18.62 14.97
C GLY A 84 -8.57 -17.38 14.42
N ILE A 85 -7.94 -16.21 14.49
CA ILE A 85 -8.49 -14.95 13.96
C ILE A 85 -8.21 -14.89 12.48
N ASP A 86 -9.25 -14.81 11.66
CA ASP A 86 -9.16 -14.65 10.21
C ASP A 86 -8.54 -13.30 9.86
N GLN A 87 -7.52 -13.33 9.03
CA GLN A 87 -6.79 -12.14 8.60
C GLN A 87 -6.98 -11.91 7.11
N TRP A 88 -7.12 -10.65 6.73
CA TRP A 88 -7.35 -10.22 5.35
C TRP A 88 -6.40 -9.10 4.96
N ILE A 89 -6.01 -9.08 3.70
CA ILE A 89 -5.28 -7.94 3.11
C ILE A 89 -6.25 -7.09 2.30
N VAL A 90 -6.23 -5.77 2.54
CA VAL A 90 -6.90 -4.77 1.69
C VAL A 90 -5.86 -3.75 1.26
N THR A 91 -5.49 -3.76 -0.02
CA THR A 91 -4.36 -2.98 -0.52
C THR A 91 -4.68 -2.19 -1.78
N SER A 92 -4.05 -1.02 -1.93
CA SER A 92 -4.05 -0.25 -3.17
C SER A 92 -3.03 -0.77 -4.21
N SER A 93 -2.30 -1.84 -3.91
CA SER A 93 -1.43 -2.53 -4.86
C SER A 93 -2.23 -3.50 -5.71
N GLY A 94 -1.81 -3.70 -6.96
CA GLY A 94 -2.38 -4.74 -7.82
C GLY A 94 -1.93 -6.14 -7.39
N ARG A 95 -2.70 -7.14 -7.79
CA ARG A 95 -2.52 -8.57 -7.43
C ARG A 95 -1.12 -9.07 -7.69
N ALA A 96 -0.57 -8.79 -8.87
CA ALA A 96 0.79 -9.21 -9.23
C ALA A 96 1.88 -8.69 -8.27
N SER A 97 1.67 -7.55 -7.61
CA SER A 97 2.60 -7.03 -6.60
C SER A 97 2.50 -7.78 -5.27
N VAL A 98 1.29 -8.18 -4.89
CA VAL A 98 1.05 -8.99 -3.69
C VAL A 98 1.63 -10.40 -3.85
N GLU A 99 1.40 -11.02 -5.00
CA GLU A 99 1.94 -12.35 -5.34
C GLU A 99 3.48 -12.35 -5.35
N ALA A 100 4.10 -11.30 -5.90
CA ALA A 100 5.54 -11.14 -5.86
C ALA A 100 6.08 -11.02 -4.43
N LEU A 101 5.36 -10.30 -3.55
CA LEU A 101 5.71 -10.20 -2.12
C LEU A 101 5.65 -11.58 -1.44
N PHE A 102 4.59 -12.33 -1.64
CA PHE A 102 4.44 -13.67 -1.07
C PHE A 102 5.50 -14.64 -1.58
N SER A 103 5.82 -14.58 -2.87
CA SER A 103 6.87 -15.40 -3.46
C SER A 103 8.24 -15.16 -2.81
N GLY A 104 8.54 -13.90 -2.47
CA GLY A 104 9.78 -13.53 -1.78
C GLY A 104 9.75 -13.70 -0.26
N GLN A 105 8.57 -13.79 0.33
CA GLN A 105 8.33 -13.94 1.78
C GLN A 105 7.62 -15.28 2.06
N LYS A 106 8.37 -16.37 1.91
CA LYS A 106 7.84 -17.74 2.01
C LYS A 106 7.03 -17.95 3.29
N GLY A 107 5.80 -18.41 3.14
CA GLY A 107 4.90 -18.72 4.24
C GLY A 107 4.11 -17.52 4.79
N LEU A 108 4.34 -16.30 4.31
CA LEU A 108 3.55 -15.14 4.73
C LEU A 108 2.08 -15.29 4.33
N GLU A 109 1.83 -15.77 3.12
CA GLU A 109 0.48 -15.91 2.53
C GLU A 109 -0.45 -16.78 3.39
N ARG A 110 0.06 -17.81 4.07
CA ARG A 110 -0.75 -18.72 4.92
C ARG A 110 -1.46 -18.05 6.09
N ASN A 111 -1.03 -16.84 6.46
CA ASN A 111 -1.68 -16.09 7.54
C ASN A 111 -2.99 -15.42 7.08
N PHE A 112 -3.26 -15.38 5.78
CA PHE A 112 -4.37 -14.61 5.23
C PHE A 112 -5.44 -15.53 4.64
N ARG A 113 -6.69 -15.34 5.06
CA ARG A 113 -7.86 -16.01 4.51
C ARG A 113 -8.30 -15.41 3.18
N GLY A 114 -8.03 -14.14 2.97
CA GLY A 114 -8.41 -13.46 1.74
C GLY A 114 -7.64 -12.17 1.47
N ILE A 115 -7.71 -11.74 0.23
CA ILE A 115 -7.00 -10.58 -0.27
C ILE A 115 -7.92 -9.79 -1.20
N VAL A 116 -8.00 -8.49 -0.95
CA VAL A 116 -8.62 -7.51 -1.84
C VAL A 116 -7.52 -6.55 -2.31
N THR A 117 -7.33 -6.48 -3.61
CA THR A 117 -6.32 -5.67 -4.28
C THR A 117 -6.96 -4.51 -5.04
N ALA A 118 -6.14 -3.62 -5.61
CA ALA A 118 -6.63 -2.58 -6.50
C ALA A 118 -7.37 -3.14 -7.74
N ASP A 119 -7.09 -4.39 -8.13
CA ASP A 119 -7.69 -5.01 -9.30
C ASP A 119 -9.10 -5.56 -9.02
N ASP A 120 -9.48 -5.65 -7.74
CA ASP A 120 -10.78 -6.18 -7.30
C ASP A 120 -11.86 -5.08 -7.14
N VAL A 121 -11.49 -3.80 -7.24
CA VAL A 121 -12.36 -2.66 -6.93
C VAL A 121 -12.28 -1.56 -7.98
N ARG A 122 -13.33 -0.74 -8.05
CA ARG A 122 -13.36 0.40 -8.99
C ARG A 122 -12.59 1.61 -8.47
N SER A 123 -12.76 1.88 -7.17
CA SER A 123 -12.15 3.05 -6.53
C SER A 123 -11.21 2.60 -5.42
N GLY A 124 -9.97 3.08 -5.48
CA GLY A 124 -8.96 2.83 -4.42
C GLY A 124 -9.12 3.78 -3.23
N LYS A 125 -8.42 3.49 -2.13
CA LYS A 125 -8.37 4.35 -0.94
C LYS A 125 -8.10 5.82 -1.33
N PRO A 126 -8.86 6.79 -0.81
CA PRO A 126 -9.69 6.75 0.40
C PRO A 126 -11.14 6.27 0.20
N ALA A 127 -11.54 5.83 -1.00
CA ALA A 127 -12.86 5.22 -1.18
C ALA A 127 -12.97 3.90 -0.40
N PRO A 128 -14.17 3.55 0.12
CA PRO A 128 -14.38 2.39 0.99
C PRO A 128 -14.42 1.05 0.24
N ASP A 129 -14.40 1.05 -1.09
CA ASP A 129 -14.68 -0.11 -1.95
C ASP A 129 -13.90 -1.37 -1.53
N GLY A 130 -12.60 -1.22 -1.24
CA GLY A 130 -11.76 -2.35 -0.85
C GLY A 130 -12.19 -2.98 0.49
N TYR A 131 -12.55 -2.16 1.45
CA TYR A 131 -13.03 -2.63 2.75
C TYR A 131 -14.44 -3.21 2.68
N LEU A 132 -15.33 -2.60 1.91
CA LEU A 132 -16.66 -3.15 1.66
C LEU A 132 -16.59 -4.51 0.97
N GLU A 133 -15.70 -4.67 0.01
CA GLU A 133 -15.49 -5.94 -0.69
C GLU A 133 -14.89 -7.01 0.26
N ALA A 134 -13.91 -6.66 1.08
CA ALA A 134 -13.37 -7.58 2.08
C ALA A 134 -14.44 -7.97 3.12
N HIS A 135 -15.23 -7.01 3.61
CA HIS A 135 -16.35 -7.26 4.50
C HIS A 135 -17.36 -8.23 3.86
N ARG A 136 -17.79 -7.98 2.65
CA ARG A 136 -18.70 -8.85 1.90
C ARG A 136 -18.16 -10.28 1.72
N ARG A 137 -16.87 -10.41 1.35
CA ARG A 137 -16.23 -11.73 1.14
C ARG A 137 -16.00 -12.47 2.44
N SER A 138 -15.71 -11.77 3.53
CA SER A 138 -15.46 -12.40 4.82
C SER A 138 -16.70 -12.98 5.47
N GLY A 139 -17.88 -12.41 5.20
CA GLY A 139 -19.15 -12.81 5.80
C GLY A 139 -19.30 -12.43 7.27
N TYR A 140 -18.34 -11.71 7.86
CA TYR A 140 -18.42 -11.24 9.24
C TYR A 140 -19.32 -10.00 9.36
N GLN A 141 -19.88 -9.79 10.56
CA GLN A 141 -20.55 -8.53 10.87
C GLN A 141 -19.51 -7.41 11.08
N ALA A 142 -19.84 -6.19 10.69
CA ALA A 142 -18.93 -5.04 10.79
C ALA A 142 -18.36 -4.84 12.21
N GLY A 143 -19.16 -5.06 13.25
CA GLY A 143 -18.72 -4.97 14.65
C GLY A 143 -17.68 -6.02 15.08
N SER A 144 -17.48 -7.07 14.28
CA SER A 144 -16.46 -8.12 14.52
C SER A 144 -15.20 -7.91 13.67
N ILE A 145 -15.10 -6.80 12.92
CA ILE A 145 -13.99 -6.51 12.04
C ILE A 145 -13.19 -5.34 12.62
N LEU A 146 -11.89 -5.56 12.81
CA LEU A 146 -10.92 -4.52 13.12
C LEU A 146 -9.98 -4.36 11.93
N THR A 147 -9.82 -3.15 11.44
CA THR A 147 -8.82 -2.84 10.42
C THR A 147 -7.58 -2.21 11.06
N MET A 148 -6.43 -2.42 10.44
CA MET A 148 -5.17 -1.80 10.83
C MET A 148 -4.62 -1.04 9.62
N GLU A 149 -4.35 0.25 9.79
CA GLU A 149 -3.90 1.13 8.72
C GLU A 149 -2.74 2.02 9.16
N ASP A 150 -1.90 2.36 8.21
CA ASP A 150 -0.75 3.24 8.42
C ASP A 150 -0.89 4.61 7.74
N SER A 151 -1.98 4.84 7.02
CA SER A 151 -2.18 6.04 6.21
C SER A 151 -3.53 6.69 6.46
N LEU A 152 -3.59 8.02 6.28
CA LEU A 152 -4.84 8.77 6.36
C LEU A 152 -5.87 8.26 5.34
N ALA A 153 -5.44 7.97 4.12
CA ALA A 153 -6.33 7.44 3.08
C ALA A 153 -6.93 6.07 3.47
N GLY A 154 -6.13 5.21 4.10
CA GLY A 154 -6.59 3.93 4.62
C GLY A 154 -7.57 4.08 5.78
N LEU A 155 -7.27 4.96 6.74
CA LEU A 155 -8.17 5.31 7.84
C LEU A 155 -9.52 5.82 7.33
N GLN A 156 -9.50 6.75 6.36
CA GLN A 156 -10.71 7.30 5.76
C GLN A 156 -11.54 6.21 5.07
N ALA A 157 -10.88 5.34 4.29
CA ALA A 157 -11.54 4.24 3.59
C ALA A 157 -12.21 3.25 4.56
N SER A 158 -11.51 2.86 5.63
CA SER A 158 -12.03 1.96 6.65
C SER A 158 -13.25 2.57 7.37
N ARG A 159 -13.14 3.83 7.81
CA ARG A 159 -14.24 4.53 8.48
C ARG A 159 -15.45 4.73 7.57
N ALA A 160 -15.22 5.06 6.29
CA ALA A 160 -16.28 5.19 5.30
C ALA A 160 -16.98 3.84 5.01
N ALA A 161 -16.29 2.71 5.22
CA ALA A 161 -16.88 1.36 5.18
C ALA A 161 -17.63 0.98 6.48
N GLY A 162 -17.67 1.86 7.49
CA GLY A 162 -18.32 1.58 8.78
C GLY A 162 -17.54 0.64 9.69
N LEU A 163 -16.22 0.49 9.49
CA LEU A 163 -15.38 -0.41 10.26
C LEU A 163 -14.57 0.31 11.33
N CYS A 164 -14.27 -0.39 12.42
CA CYS A 164 -13.33 0.08 13.43
C CYS A 164 -11.90 0.02 12.88
N CYS A 165 -11.10 1.09 13.10
CA CYS A 165 -9.75 1.17 12.58
C CYS A 165 -8.74 1.52 13.66
N LEU A 166 -7.69 0.71 13.77
CA LEU A 166 -6.50 1.02 14.52
C LEU A 166 -5.46 1.65 13.58
N LEU A 167 -5.08 2.88 13.87
CA LEU A 167 -4.02 3.56 13.13
C LEU A 167 -2.66 3.17 13.70
N THR A 168 -1.78 2.68 12.84
CA THR A 168 -0.40 2.26 13.15
C THR A 168 0.59 3.04 12.30
N PRO A 169 0.79 4.34 12.57
CA PRO A 169 1.63 5.19 11.73
C PRO A 169 3.05 4.66 11.63
N SER A 170 3.67 4.84 10.49
CA SER A 170 5.10 4.59 10.33
C SER A 170 5.90 5.77 10.89
N PRO A 171 7.19 5.59 11.22
CA PRO A 171 8.06 6.70 11.59
C PRO A 171 8.17 7.78 10.51
N TRP A 172 7.78 7.47 9.29
CA TRP A 172 7.80 8.36 8.13
C TRP A 172 6.46 9.08 7.87
N ASP A 173 5.39 8.67 8.57
CA ASP A 173 4.08 9.28 8.42
C ASP A 173 3.92 10.39 9.44
N CYS A 174 4.16 11.63 9.04
CA CYS A 174 3.84 12.83 9.83
C CYS A 174 2.31 13.02 9.88
N LEU A 175 1.60 12.13 10.55
CA LEU A 175 0.14 12.18 10.69
C LEU A 175 -0.31 12.77 12.03
N LEU A 176 0.60 13.34 12.79
CA LEU A 176 0.33 13.99 14.08
C LEU A 176 0.87 15.42 14.09
#